data_62790c5454b414781e8bdecfa651db6a
#
_entry.id   62790c5454b414781e8bdecfa651db6a
#
_cell.length_a   1.000
_cell.length_b   1.000
_cell.length_c   1.000
_cell.angle_alpha   90.00
_cell.angle_beta   90.00
_cell.angle_gamma   90.00
#
_symmetry.space_group_name_H-M   'P 1'
#
loop_
_entity.id
_entity.type
_entity.pdbx_description
1 polymer ?
#
loop_
_entity_poly.entity_id
_entity_poly.type
_entity_poly.pdbx_seq_one_letter_code
_entity_poly.pdbx_strand_id
1 'polypeptide(L)'
;MRIFIALFPILLLCSGMTSDTFREKQLNYTRVREAYASKEKIVEKTLTGHSVSRDNLRIYLRVFKTEKIMEMWAKNCSDSVFSLVKEFPICDLSGDVGAKRRSRDLQVPEGFYHISGLNPYSKYYLSIKVNYPNASDSIRGVRKHLGNNIFIHGSCISSGCLAMTDDRIRELYVYCVEAYNAGQEEIGLTIFPARLSDATYSNLLSWYGRYKDDVKLWGDLKKSYDLFEKTKIPPAVKFLPDGTHDVK
;
A
#
# COMPACT_ATOMS: atom_id res chain seq x y z
N MET A 1 -68.92 23.80 30.95
CA MET A 1 -67.48 24.21 31.07
C MET A 1 -66.67 23.16 30.28
N ARG A 2 -66.26 23.50 29.03
CA ARG A 2 -65.51 22.59 28.13
C ARG A 2 -64.04 22.93 28.25
N ILE A 3 -63.24 21.94 28.74
CA ILE A 3 -61.79 22.06 28.87
C ILE A 3 -61.19 21.67 27.54
N PHE A 4 -60.52 22.63 26.85
CA PHE A 4 -59.69 22.37 25.68
C PHE A 4 -58.28 21.96 26.13
N ILE A 5 -57.92 20.71 25.91
CA ILE A 5 -56.53 20.25 26.10
C ILE A 5 -55.78 20.51 24.79
N ALA A 6 -54.88 21.46 24.82
CA ALA A 6 -53.99 21.73 23.71
C ALA A 6 -52.84 20.70 23.70
N LEU A 7 -52.81 19.82 22.72
CA LEU A 7 -51.66 18.96 22.46
C LEU A 7 -50.54 19.77 21.77
N PHE A 8 -49.45 19.97 22.47
CA PHE A 8 -48.20 20.50 21.86
C PHE A 8 -47.45 19.33 21.23
N PRO A 9 -47.08 19.39 19.94
CA PRO A 9 -46.23 18.37 19.34
C PRO A 9 -44.79 18.54 19.83
N ILE A 10 -44.28 17.52 20.53
CA ILE A 10 -42.86 17.43 20.87
C ILE A 10 -42.09 17.08 19.59
N LEU A 11 -41.39 18.10 19.02
CA LEU A 11 -40.47 17.88 17.91
C LEU A 11 -39.22 17.22 18.46
N LEU A 12 -39.07 15.89 18.30
CA LEU A 12 -37.87 15.16 18.57
C LEU A 12 -36.82 15.56 17.49
N LEU A 13 -35.93 16.47 17.86
CA LEU A 13 -34.70 16.73 17.11
C LEU A 13 -33.78 15.50 17.27
N CYS A 14 -33.86 14.54 16.34
CA CYS A 14 -32.85 13.54 16.15
C CYS A 14 -31.57 14.25 15.66
N SER A 15 -30.71 14.67 16.59
CA SER A 15 -29.32 15.03 16.29
C SER A 15 -28.60 13.73 15.92
N GLY A 16 -28.61 13.40 14.63
CA GLY A 16 -27.79 12.32 14.09
C GLY A 16 -26.33 12.67 14.35
N MET A 17 -25.67 11.97 15.27
CA MET A 17 -24.22 11.98 15.40
C MET A 17 -23.66 11.33 14.13
N THR A 18 -23.29 12.13 13.14
CA THR A 18 -22.49 11.63 12.01
C THR A 18 -21.11 11.28 12.56
N SER A 19 -20.73 10.01 12.47
CA SER A 19 -19.37 9.61 12.84
C SER A 19 -18.39 10.24 11.86
N ASP A 20 -17.28 10.79 12.37
CA ASP A 20 -16.21 11.33 11.54
C ASP A 20 -15.78 10.33 10.47
N THR A 21 -15.62 10.82 9.25
CA THR A 21 -15.05 10.05 8.14
C THR A 21 -13.60 9.67 8.41
N PHE A 22 -13.06 8.72 7.66
CA PHE A 22 -11.65 8.35 7.82
C PHE A 22 -10.71 9.54 7.62
N ARG A 23 -10.98 10.38 6.60
CA ARG A 23 -10.23 11.61 6.32
C ARG A 23 -10.29 12.58 7.51
N GLU A 24 -11.46 12.87 8.06
CA GLU A 24 -11.61 13.77 9.20
C GLU A 24 -10.80 13.30 10.42
N LYS A 25 -10.84 12.01 10.73
CA LYS A 25 -9.98 11.42 11.79
C LYS A 25 -8.49 11.63 11.51
N GLN A 26 -8.06 11.48 10.27
CA GLN A 26 -6.66 11.70 9.88
C GLN A 26 -6.26 13.18 9.95
N LEU A 27 -7.15 14.11 9.62
CA LEU A 27 -6.92 15.55 9.70
C LEU A 27 -6.76 16.08 11.14
N ASN A 28 -7.05 15.29 12.17
CA ASN A 28 -6.75 15.66 13.55
C ASN A 28 -5.23 15.74 13.82
N TYR A 29 -4.38 15.11 12.97
CA TYR A 29 -2.94 15.12 13.11
C TYR A 29 -2.28 16.25 12.33
N THR A 30 -1.39 17.01 12.97
CA THR A 30 -0.73 18.19 12.36
C THR A 30 0.00 17.84 11.07
N ARG A 31 0.82 16.78 11.08
CA ARG A 31 1.58 16.36 9.89
C ARG A 31 0.68 15.93 8.72
N VAL A 32 -0.50 15.41 9.01
CA VAL A 32 -1.48 15.06 7.97
C VAL A 32 -2.09 16.34 7.39
N ARG A 33 -2.45 17.34 8.21
CA ARG A 33 -2.88 18.66 7.72
C ARG A 33 -1.83 19.32 6.83
N GLU A 34 -0.56 19.27 7.23
CA GLU A 34 0.57 19.77 6.42
C GLU A 34 0.68 19.02 5.07
N ALA A 35 0.51 17.69 5.09
CA ALA A 35 0.50 16.89 3.88
C ALA A 35 -0.64 17.31 2.94
N TYR A 36 -1.86 17.47 3.46
CA TYR A 36 -3.00 17.98 2.67
C TYR A 36 -2.74 19.39 2.14
N ALA A 37 -2.32 20.32 2.99
CA ALA A 37 -2.04 21.69 2.59
C ALA A 37 -1.04 21.78 1.41
N SER A 38 -0.07 20.88 1.36
CA SER A 38 0.96 20.87 0.31
C SER A 38 0.63 19.99 -0.90
N LYS A 39 -0.19 18.95 -0.75
CA LYS A 39 -0.36 17.89 -1.78
C LYS A 39 -1.78 17.71 -2.29
N GLU A 40 -2.81 18.16 -1.60
CA GLU A 40 -4.21 17.93 -2.00
C GLU A 40 -4.49 18.35 -3.44
N LYS A 41 -4.06 19.54 -3.84
CA LYS A 41 -4.27 20.04 -5.22
C LYS A 41 -3.52 19.20 -6.26
N ILE A 42 -2.34 18.67 -5.91
CA ILE A 42 -1.55 17.81 -6.80
C ILE A 42 -2.28 16.47 -6.96
N VAL A 43 -2.72 15.87 -5.85
CA VAL A 43 -3.49 14.62 -5.83
C VAL A 43 -4.76 14.77 -6.66
N GLU A 44 -5.54 15.82 -6.43
CA GLU A 44 -6.78 16.11 -7.18
C GLU A 44 -6.52 16.23 -8.67
N LYS A 45 -5.54 17.07 -9.07
CA LYS A 45 -5.17 17.27 -10.47
C LYS A 45 -4.73 15.95 -11.12
N THR A 46 -3.94 15.16 -10.41
CA THR A 46 -3.44 13.87 -10.93
C THR A 46 -4.58 12.88 -11.14
N LEU A 47 -5.46 12.71 -10.16
CA LEU A 47 -6.61 11.81 -10.25
C LEU A 47 -7.56 12.25 -11.39
N THR A 48 -7.89 13.53 -11.45
CA THR A 48 -8.75 14.09 -12.51
C THR A 48 -8.14 13.89 -13.88
N GLY A 49 -6.82 14.07 -14.04
CA GLY A 49 -6.10 13.82 -15.29
C GLY A 49 -6.19 12.36 -15.78
N HIS A 50 -6.47 11.44 -14.88
CA HIS A 50 -6.70 10.00 -15.17
C HIS A 50 -8.18 9.59 -15.09
N SER A 51 -9.10 10.57 -15.03
CA SER A 51 -10.55 10.33 -14.90
C SER A 51 -10.95 9.53 -13.67
N VAL A 52 -10.18 9.62 -12.57
CA VAL A 52 -10.46 8.97 -11.29
C VAL A 52 -11.01 10.00 -10.31
N SER A 53 -12.16 9.68 -9.69
CA SER A 53 -12.77 10.50 -8.63
C SER A 53 -12.21 10.12 -7.27
N ARG A 54 -11.96 11.10 -6.40
CA ARG A 54 -11.55 10.87 -5.00
C ARG A 54 -12.56 9.99 -4.24
N ASP A 55 -13.84 10.20 -4.45
CA ASP A 55 -14.90 9.52 -3.71
C ASP A 55 -15.10 8.06 -4.14
N ASN A 56 -14.52 7.68 -5.28
CA ASN A 56 -14.57 6.31 -5.82
C ASN A 56 -13.19 5.66 -5.93
N LEU A 57 -12.17 6.27 -5.36
CA LEU A 57 -10.77 5.88 -5.51
C LEU A 57 -10.49 4.47 -5.00
N ARG A 58 -9.82 3.69 -5.83
CA ARG A 58 -9.15 2.43 -5.49
C ARG A 58 -7.71 2.50 -5.97
N ILE A 59 -6.75 2.20 -5.10
CA ILE A 59 -5.32 2.20 -5.43
C ILE A 59 -4.70 0.82 -5.22
N TYR A 60 -3.66 0.55 -6.00
CA TYR A 60 -2.79 -0.62 -5.88
C TYR A 60 -1.34 -0.19 -6.07
N LEU A 61 -0.44 -0.71 -5.24
CA LEU A 61 0.98 -0.33 -5.21
C LEU A 61 1.85 -1.48 -5.69
N ARG A 62 2.84 -1.16 -6.53
CA ARG A 62 3.87 -2.09 -6.98
C ARG A 62 5.25 -1.48 -6.74
N VAL A 63 6.12 -2.21 -6.09
CA VAL A 63 7.50 -1.77 -5.82
C VAL A 63 8.48 -2.63 -6.60
N PHE A 64 9.46 -2.01 -7.21
CA PHE A 64 10.56 -2.65 -7.92
C PHE A 64 11.87 -2.24 -7.24
N LYS A 65 12.50 -3.19 -6.52
CA LYS A 65 13.66 -2.90 -5.68
C LYS A 65 14.86 -2.43 -6.49
N THR A 66 15.18 -3.13 -7.57
CA THR A 66 16.34 -2.80 -8.42
C THR A 66 16.24 -1.41 -9.04
N GLU A 67 15.04 -1.06 -9.53
CA GLU A 67 14.79 0.25 -10.15
C GLU A 67 14.57 1.36 -9.11
N LYS A 68 14.36 0.99 -7.83
CA LYS A 68 14.00 1.93 -6.76
C LYS A 68 12.77 2.78 -7.12
N ILE A 69 11.74 2.13 -7.65
CA ILE A 69 10.49 2.77 -8.07
C ILE A 69 9.31 2.10 -7.36
N MET A 70 8.36 2.92 -6.93
CA MET A 70 7.02 2.50 -6.54
C MET A 70 6.02 3.05 -7.55
N GLU A 71 5.30 2.18 -8.23
CA GLU A 71 4.15 2.52 -9.06
C GLU A 71 2.88 2.58 -8.20
N MET A 72 2.10 3.62 -8.40
CA MET A 72 0.74 3.71 -7.90
C MET A 72 -0.23 3.63 -9.07
N TRP A 73 -1.01 2.59 -9.06
CA TRP A 73 -2.10 2.34 -9.99
C TRP A 73 -3.42 2.71 -9.34
N ALA A 74 -4.33 3.32 -10.09
CA ALA A 74 -5.63 3.72 -9.57
C ALA A 74 -6.74 3.45 -10.56
N LYS A 75 -7.97 3.38 -10.02
CA LYS A 75 -9.23 3.29 -10.78
C LYS A 75 -10.39 3.83 -9.94
N ASN A 76 -11.54 4.08 -10.55
CA ASN A 76 -12.78 4.19 -9.80
C ASN A 76 -13.27 2.80 -9.36
N CYS A 77 -14.08 2.73 -8.32
CA CYS A 77 -14.61 1.46 -7.83
C CYS A 77 -15.46 0.72 -8.88
N SER A 78 -16.10 1.46 -9.81
CA SER A 78 -16.87 0.93 -10.93
C SER A 78 -16.03 0.44 -12.11
N ASP A 79 -14.76 0.84 -12.21
CA ASP A 79 -13.91 0.48 -13.33
C ASP A 79 -13.40 -0.95 -13.18
N SER A 80 -13.21 -1.65 -14.29
CA SER A 80 -12.71 -3.02 -14.29
C SER A 80 -11.18 -3.10 -14.17
N VAL A 81 -10.45 -2.10 -14.69
CA VAL A 81 -8.98 -2.11 -14.78
C VAL A 81 -8.35 -0.89 -14.12
N PHE A 82 -7.12 -1.08 -13.65
CA PHE A 82 -6.30 -0.01 -13.10
C PHE A 82 -5.50 0.71 -14.19
N SER A 83 -5.26 2.02 -13.99
CA SER A 83 -4.35 2.83 -14.80
C SER A 83 -3.15 3.24 -13.97
N LEU A 84 -1.96 3.31 -14.58
CA LEU A 84 -0.77 3.87 -13.93
C LEU A 84 -0.98 5.38 -13.75
N VAL A 85 -1.04 5.83 -12.50
CA VAL A 85 -1.32 7.22 -12.17
C VAL A 85 -0.06 7.97 -11.75
N LYS A 86 0.84 7.29 -11.04
CA LYS A 86 2.06 7.92 -10.52
C LYS A 86 3.18 6.90 -10.34
N GLU A 87 4.40 7.34 -10.62
CA GLU A 87 5.62 6.68 -10.17
C GLU A 87 6.30 7.52 -9.09
N PHE A 88 6.65 6.88 -7.99
CA PHE A 88 7.38 7.48 -6.88
C PHE A 88 8.79 6.90 -6.84
N PRO A 89 9.84 7.70 -7.09
CA PRO A 89 11.20 7.26 -6.82
C PRO A 89 11.39 6.96 -5.33
N ILE A 90 11.95 5.80 -5.01
CA ILE A 90 12.34 5.42 -3.65
C ILE A 90 13.74 5.99 -3.40
N CYS A 91 13.88 6.69 -2.28
CA CYS A 91 15.11 7.39 -1.95
C CYS A 91 16.21 6.44 -1.50
N ASP A 92 15.85 5.49 -0.63
CA ASP A 92 16.77 4.49 -0.11
C ASP A 92 16.07 3.15 0.15
N LEU A 93 16.76 2.08 -0.18
CA LEU A 93 16.43 0.69 0.09
C LEU A 93 17.69 0.01 0.61
N SER A 94 17.61 -0.66 1.75
CA SER A 94 18.72 -1.49 2.23
C SER A 94 18.57 -2.94 1.76
N GLY A 95 19.68 -3.65 1.74
CA GLY A 95 19.76 -5.03 1.26
C GLY A 95 19.90 -5.13 -0.27
N ASP A 96 19.68 -6.31 -0.78
CA ASP A 96 19.79 -6.67 -2.19
C ASP A 96 18.47 -7.33 -2.65
N VAL A 97 18.42 -7.88 -3.86
CA VAL A 97 17.33 -8.76 -4.28
C VAL A 97 17.26 -10.00 -3.37
N GLY A 98 16.07 -10.54 -3.19
CA GLY A 98 15.82 -11.64 -2.26
C GLY A 98 14.85 -11.24 -1.14
N ALA A 99 14.16 -12.23 -0.60
CA ALA A 99 13.16 -12.03 0.43
C ALA A 99 13.78 -11.76 1.81
N LYS A 100 13.10 -10.96 2.61
CA LYS A 100 13.42 -10.80 4.02
C LYS A 100 13.09 -12.08 4.79
N ARG A 101 14.08 -12.64 5.54
CA ARG A 101 13.94 -13.90 6.24
C ARG A 101 14.13 -13.81 7.75
N ARG A 102 14.75 -12.76 8.26
CA ARG A 102 15.00 -12.59 9.69
C ARG A 102 15.06 -11.13 10.11
N SER A 103 14.90 -10.89 11.39
CA SER A 103 15.12 -9.57 11.99
C SER A 103 16.56 -9.12 11.77
N ARG A 104 16.77 -7.84 11.52
CA ARG A 104 18.09 -7.21 11.32
C ARG A 104 18.91 -7.75 10.14
N ASP A 105 18.29 -8.41 9.17
CA ASP A 105 18.96 -8.80 7.92
C ASP A 105 19.10 -7.65 6.93
N LEU A 106 18.61 -6.48 7.30
CA LEU A 106 18.61 -5.26 6.49
C LEU A 106 17.88 -5.39 5.14
N GLN A 107 17.12 -6.46 4.93
CA GLN A 107 16.40 -6.71 3.69
C GLN A 107 15.04 -6.02 3.68
N VAL A 108 14.72 -5.36 2.56
CA VAL A 108 13.35 -5.03 2.20
C VAL A 108 12.66 -6.32 1.75
N PRO A 109 11.47 -6.67 2.30
CA PRO A 109 10.79 -7.89 1.91
C PRO A 109 10.38 -7.87 0.43
N GLU A 110 10.22 -9.07 -0.13
CA GLU A 110 9.62 -9.31 -1.46
C GLU A 110 8.42 -10.24 -1.30
N GLY A 111 7.35 -9.99 -2.05
CA GLY A 111 6.12 -10.77 -1.94
C GLY A 111 4.85 -9.94 -2.08
N PHE A 112 3.75 -10.55 -1.62
CA PHE A 112 2.40 -9.99 -1.68
C PHE A 112 1.98 -9.47 -0.32
N TYR A 113 1.74 -8.18 -0.24
CA TYR A 113 1.44 -7.46 1.01
C TYR A 113 0.22 -6.56 0.83
N HIS A 114 -0.16 -5.93 1.92
CA HIS A 114 -1.09 -4.81 1.93
C HIS A 114 -0.68 -3.77 2.97
N ILE A 115 -1.27 -2.61 2.89
CA ILE A 115 -1.09 -1.56 3.88
C ILE A 115 -1.94 -1.90 5.10
N SER A 116 -1.28 -2.04 6.25
CA SER A 116 -1.93 -2.41 7.53
C SER A 116 -2.16 -1.24 8.47
N GLY A 117 -1.74 -0.03 8.11
CA GLY A 117 -2.00 1.16 8.89
C GLY A 117 -1.25 2.40 8.44
N LEU A 118 -1.75 3.55 8.85
CA LEU A 118 -1.15 4.87 8.65
C LEU A 118 -0.65 5.41 9.98
N ASN A 119 0.59 5.89 10.03
CA ASN A 119 1.21 6.42 11.26
C ASN A 119 1.60 7.89 11.10
N PRO A 120 0.80 8.82 11.63
CA PRO A 120 1.07 10.26 11.56
C PRO A 120 2.14 10.73 12.57
N TYR A 121 2.54 9.86 13.52
CA TYR A 121 3.54 10.16 14.55
C TYR A 121 4.91 9.50 14.29
N SER A 122 5.16 9.08 13.05
CA SER A 122 6.41 8.43 12.71
C SER A 122 7.62 9.31 13.03
N LYS A 123 8.68 8.70 13.60
CA LYS A 123 9.98 9.39 13.75
C LYS A 123 10.60 9.80 12.41
N TYR A 124 10.13 9.21 11.31
CA TYR A 124 10.50 9.54 9.93
C TYR A 124 9.42 10.37 9.24
N TYR A 125 8.88 11.35 9.91
CA TYR A 125 7.84 12.29 9.50
C TYR A 125 6.45 11.65 9.40
N LEU A 126 6.11 10.94 8.35
CA LEU A 126 4.92 10.11 8.15
C LEU A 126 5.35 8.70 7.78
N SER A 127 4.56 7.70 8.12
CA SER A 127 4.81 6.35 7.63
C SER A 127 3.53 5.54 7.39
N ILE A 128 3.64 4.58 6.48
CA ILE A 128 2.60 3.67 6.04
C ILE A 128 3.09 2.26 6.35
N LYS A 129 2.35 1.53 7.19
CA LYS A 129 2.77 0.22 7.67
C LYS A 129 2.43 -0.86 6.66
N VAL A 130 3.40 -1.72 6.35
CA VAL A 130 3.23 -2.94 5.56
C VAL A 130 2.88 -4.11 6.50
N ASN A 131 1.99 -5.01 6.08
CA ASN A 131 1.58 -6.19 6.86
C ASN A 131 2.65 -7.31 6.93
N TYR A 132 3.93 -6.94 6.91
CA TYR A 132 5.04 -7.87 7.14
C TYR A 132 5.14 -8.25 8.63
N PRO A 133 5.39 -9.53 9.01
CA PRO A 133 5.45 -10.69 8.13
C PRO A 133 4.03 -11.16 7.73
N ASN A 134 3.87 -11.59 6.48
CA ASN A 134 2.67 -12.26 6.00
C ASN A 134 2.72 -13.79 6.31
N ALA A 135 1.76 -14.55 5.81
CA ALA A 135 1.70 -16.00 6.02
C ALA A 135 2.90 -16.73 5.40
N SER A 136 3.32 -16.35 4.19
CA SER A 136 4.50 -16.92 3.52
C SER A 136 5.78 -16.63 4.29
N ASP A 137 5.99 -15.39 4.71
CA ASP A 137 7.16 -14.99 5.51
C ASP A 137 7.24 -15.79 6.82
N SER A 138 6.09 -16.01 7.47
CA SER A 138 5.99 -16.75 8.73
C SER A 138 6.36 -18.22 8.59
N ILE A 139 6.11 -18.80 7.41
CA ILE A 139 6.46 -20.20 7.11
C ILE A 139 7.92 -20.32 6.69
N ARG A 140 8.39 -19.41 5.81
CA ARG A 140 9.71 -19.51 5.15
C ARG A 140 10.83 -18.78 5.86
N GLY A 141 10.52 -17.86 6.75
CA GLY A 141 11.52 -17.12 7.50
C GLY A 141 12.06 -17.86 8.73
N VAL A 142 13.05 -17.27 9.37
CA VAL A 142 13.62 -17.85 10.60
C VAL A 142 12.62 -17.75 11.74
N ARG A 143 12.08 -18.89 12.13
CA ARG A 143 11.01 -19.01 13.12
C ARG A 143 11.34 -18.23 14.40
N LYS A 144 10.38 -17.43 14.88
CA LYS A 144 10.48 -16.53 16.04
C LYS A 144 11.46 -15.36 15.92
N HIS A 145 12.11 -15.18 14.76
CA HIS A 145 13.10 -14.13 14.55
C HIS A 145 12.87 -13.33 13.26
N LEU A 146 11.63 -13.24 12.78
CA LEU A 146 11.28 -12.54 11.52
C LEU A 146 11.43 -11.02 11.65
N GLY A 147 11.20 -10.47 12.83
CA GLY A 147 10.98 -9.05 13.02
C GLY A 147 9.58 -8.63 12.56
N ASN A 148 9.34 -7.36 12.67
CA ASN A 148 8.12 -6.68 12.20
C ASN A 148 8.51 -5.23 11.85
N ASN A 149 7.53 -4.33 11.68
CA ASN A 149 7.81 -2.90 11.51
C ASN A 149 8.50 -2.57 10.18
N ILE A 150 7.98 -3.12 9.09
CA ILE A 150 8.31 -2.66 7.74
C ILE A 150 7.35 -1.53 7.38
N PHE A 151 7.92 -0.40 6.94
CA PHE A 151 7.18 0.80 6.60
C PHE A 151 7.64 1.38 5.27
N ILE A 152 6.72 2.08 4.62
CA ILE A 152 7.02 3.11 3.63
C ILE A 152 7.03 4.42 4.43
N HIS A 153 8.11 5.22 4.39
CA HIS A 153 8.24 6.38 5.28
C HIS A 153 9.03 7.54 4.67
N GLY A 154 8.90 8.70 5.27
CA GLY A 154 9.70 9.89 4.96
C GLY A 154 11.16 9.73 5.36
N SER A 155 11.96 10.80 5.20
CA SER A 155 13.43 10.74 5.30
C SER A 155 14.07 9.93 4.14
N CYS A 156 15.37 9.71 4.20
CA CYS A 156 16.11 8.98 3.15
C CYS A 156 17.15 8.03 3.77
N ILE A 157 16.73 7.25 4.77
CA ILE A 157 17.58 6.26 5.46
C ILE A 157 16.75 4.98 5.63
N SER A 158 17.29 3.85 5.17
CA SER A 158 16.62 2.54 5.29
C SER A 158 17.45 1.53 6.08
N SER A 159 16.74 0.65 6.79
CA SER A 159 17.25 -0.57 7.44
C SER A 159 16.24 -1.71 7.29
N GLY A 160 15.75 -1.92 6.06
CA GLY A 160 14.71 -2.89 5.69
C GLY A 160 13.36 -2.28 5.36
N CYS A 161 13.24 -0.96 5.40
CA CYS A 161 12.04 -0.20 5.01
C CYS A 161 12.16 0.38 3.59
N LEU A 162 11.08 0.99 3.11
CA LEU A 162 11.04 1.74 1.85
C LEU A 162 11.10 3.24 2.19
N ALA A 163 12.30 3.82 2.15
CA ALA A 163 12.47 5.23 2.46
C ALA A 163 12.17 6.10 1.24
N MET A 164 11.25 7.06 1.43
CA MET A 164 10.91 8.10 0.47
C MET A 164 11.34 9.45 1.07
N THR A 165 11.43 10.52 0.29
CA THR A 165 11.59 11.85 0.89
C THR A 165 10.32 12.26 1.61
N ASP A 166 10.40 13.23 2.56
CA ASP A 166 9.22 13.77 3.24
C ASP A 166 8.20 14.33 2.25
N ASP A 167 8.65 14.90 1.16
CA ASP A 167 7.77 15.42 0.12
C ASP A 167 6.96 14.32 -0.58
N ARG A 168 7.59 13.18 -0.88
CA ARG A 168 6.91 12.05 -1.55
C ARG A 168 5.98 11.30 -0.62
N ILE A 169 6.40 11.10 0.65
CA ILE A 169 5.52 10.40 1.60
C ILE A 169 4.27 11.23 1.93
N ARG A 170 4.33 12.57 1.95
CA ARG A 170 3.14 13.42 2.07
C ARG A 170 2.12 13.09 0.98
N GLU A 171 2.58 13.04 -0.26
CA GLU A 171 1.71 12.79 -1.41
C GLU A 171 1.09 11.38 -1.36
N LEU A 172 1.92 10.35 -1.17
CA LEU A 172 1.45 8.96 -1.06
C LEU A 172 0.49 8.77 0.12
N TYR A 173 0.77 9.42 1.26
CA TYR A 173 -0.08 9.35 2.44
C TYR A 173 -1.47 9.92 2.16
N VAL A 174 -1.57 11.05 1.46
CA VAL A 174 -2.85 11.64 1.04
C VAL A 174 -3.62 10.67 0.14
N TYR A 175 -2.99 10.05 -0.87
CA TYR A 175 -3.65 9.03 -1.69
C TYR A 175 -4.18 7.86 -0.85
N CYS A 176 -3.41 7.37 0.12
CA CYS A 176 -3.86 6.29 1.00
C CYS A 176 -5.06 6.72 1.86
N VAL A 177 -5.04 7.94 2.42
CA VAL A 177 -6.17 8.47 3.19
C VAL A 177 -7.42 8.57 2.32
N GLU A 178 -7.30 9.09 1.09
CA GLU A 178 -8.43 9.21 0.17
C GLU A 178 -8.99 7.86 -0.25
N ALA A 179 -8.14 6.87 -0.52
CA ALA A 179 -8.57 5.52 -0.86
C ALA A 179 -9.36 4.85 0.29
N TYR A 180 -8.88 4.96 1.53
CA TYR A 180 -9.62 4.47 2.70
C TYR A 180 -10.91 5.27 2.93
N ASN A 181 -10.89 6.57 2.73
CA ASN A 181 -12.09 7.42 2.86
C ASN A 181 -13.14 7.10 1.80
N ALA A 182 -12.72 6.68 0.60
CA ALA A 182 -13.59 6.19 -0.48
C ALA A 182 -14.07 4.74 -0.26
N GLY A 183 -13.80 4.14 0.91
CA GLY A 183 -14.26 2.80 1.29
C GLY A 183 -13.41 1.65 0.72
N GLN A 184 -12.14 1.89 0.38
CA GLN A 184 -11.22 0.79 0.11
C GLN A 184 -10.79 0.17 1.45
N GLU A 185 -11.10 -1.10 1.68
CA GLU A 185 -10.79 -1.80 2.94
C GLU A 185 -9.32 -2.18 3.02
N GLU A 186 -8.71 -2.58 1.90
CA GLU A 186 -7.33 -3.01 1.81
C GLU A 186 -6.63 -2.40 0.60
N ILE A 187 -5.49 -1.74 0.81
CA ILE A 187 -4.61 -1.26 -0.26
C ILE A 187 -3.55 -2.33 -0.50
N GLY A 188 -3.67 -3.05 -1.62
CA GLY A 188 -2.71 -4.07 -2.00
C GLY A 188 -1.33 -3.48 -2.35
N LEU A 189 -0.28 -4.20 -1.97
CA LEU A 189 1.12 -3.85 -2.23
C LEU A 189 1.88 -5.12 -2.66
N THR A 190 2.45 -5.12 -3.86
CA THR A 190 3.38 -6.19 -4.26
C THR A 190 4.79 -5.62 -4.38
N ILE A 191 5.74 -6.29 -3.75
CA ILE A 191 7.17 -5.90 -3.78
C ILE A 191 7.93 -6.95 -4.60
N PHE A 192 8.46 -6.50 -5.73
CA PHE A 192 9.23 -7.28 -6.69
C PHE A 192 10.74 -7.05 -6.54
N PRO A 193 11.59 -8.04 -6.86
CA PRO A 193 13.04 -7.82 -6.94
C PRO A 193 13.41 -6.77 -8.01
N ALA A 194 12.72 -6.81 -9.14
CA ALA A 194 12.89 -5.92 -10.29
C ALA A 194 11.61 -5.95 -11.16
N ARG A 195 11.56 -5.15 -12.23
CA ARG A 195 10.55 -5.33 -13.28
C ARG A 195 10.79 -6.68 -13.98
N LEU A 196 9.88 -7.63 -13.79
CA LEU A 196 10.08 -9.03 -14.19
C LEU A 196 9.73 -9.27 -15.67
N SER A 197 10.33 -8.49 -16.61
CA SER A 197 10.33 -8.89 -18.01
C SER A 197 11.02 -10.26 -18.17
N ASP A 198 10.79 -10.97 -19.28
CA ASP A 198 11.41 -12.29 -19.50
C ASP A 198 12.94 -12.23 -19.46
N ALA A 199 13.53 -11.17 -20.01
CA ALA A 199 14.98 -10.95 -19.97
C ALA A 199 15.49 -10.71 -18.55
N THR A 200 14.83 -9.82 -17.77
CA THR A 200 15.20 -9.55 -16.39
C THR A 200 15.02 -10.77 -15.50
N TYR A 201 13.94 -11.51 -15.66
CA TYR A 201 13.69 -12.75 -14.93
C TYR A 201 14.76 -13.81 -15.21
N SER A 202 15.12 -14.02 -16.49
CA SER A 202 16.20 -14.93 -16.88
C SER A 202 17.56 -14.54 -16.27
N ASN A 203 17.87 -13.24 -16.23
CA ASN A 203 19.08 -12.74 -15.58
C ASN A 203 19.08 -13.00 -14.06
N LEU A 204 17.96 -12.75 -13.37
CA LEU A 204 17.83 -13.08 -11.95
C LEU A 204 18.06 -14.56 -11.68
N LEU A 205 17.48 -15.44 -12.47
CA LEU A 205 17.71 -16.89 -12.35
C LEU A 205 19.17 -17.28 -12.61
N SER A 206 19.83 -16.65 -13.55
CA SER A 206 21.25 -16.89 -13.86
C SER A 206 22.16 -16.50 -12.70
N TRP A 207 21.94 -15.33 -12.09
CA TRP A 207 22.80 -14.79 -11.02
C TRP A 207 22.50 -15.37 -9.65
N TYR A 208 21.23 -15.64 -9.36
CA TYR A 208 20.74 -15.99 -8.03
C TYR A 208 20.10 -17.40 -7.97
N GLY A 209 20.16 -18.21 -9.04
CA GLY A 209 19.49 -19.51 -9.12
C GLY A 209 19.89 -20.54 -8.07
N ARG A 210 20.99 -20.29 -7.33
CA ARG A 210 21.39 -21.07 -6.15
C ARG A 210 20.48 -20.88 -4.94
N TYR A 211 19.78 -19.74 -4.84
CA TYR A 211 18.86 -19.42 -3.75
C TYR A 211 17.45 -19.94 -4.06
N LYS A 212 17.25 -21.24 -3.84
CA LYS A 212 16.03 -21.95 -4.29
C LYS A 212 14.72 -21.38 -3.77
N ASP A 213 14.72 -20.86 -2.54
CA ASP A 213 13.52 -20.23 -1.93
C ASP A 213 13.17 -18.89 -2.58
N ASP A 214 14.16 -18.09 -2.95
CA ASP A 214 13.92 -16.83 -3.66
C ASP A 214 13.48 -17.12 -5.11
N VAL A 215 14.11 -18.08 -5.78
CA VAL A 215 13.71 -18.51 -7.13
C VAL A 215 12.23 -18.96 -7.16
N LYS A 216 11.79 -19.69 -6.13
CA LYS A 216 10.40 -20.14 -6.03
C LYS A 216 9.43 -18.97 -5.84
N LEU A 217 9.77 -18.03 -4.95
CA LEU A 217 9.00 -16.79 -4.77
C LEU A 217 8.96 -15.94 -6.05
N TRP A 218 10.10 -15.81 -6.72
CA TRP A 218 10.16 -15.04 -7.97
C TRP A 218 9.36 -15.66 -9.10
N GLY A 219 9.19 -16.99 -9.11
CA GLY A 219 8.25 -17.66 -10.02
C GLY A 219 6.80 -17.23 -9.78
N ASP A 220 6.37 -17.18 -8.52
CA ASP A 220 5.04 -16.71 -8.15
C ASP A 220 4.87 -15.21 -8.50
N LEU A 221 5.89 -14.39 -8.19
CA LEU A 221 5.92 -12.96 -8.53
C LEU A 221 5.93 -12.73 -10.05
N LYS A 222 6.68 -13.52 -10.83
CA LYS A 222 6.69 -13.43 -12.29
C LYS A 222 5.30 -13.69 -12.87
N LYS A 223 4.63 -14.73 -12.39
CA LYS A 223 3.26 -15.02 -12.81
C LYS A 223 2.31 -13.86 -12.48
N SER A 224 2.43 -13.28 -11.28
CA SER A 224 1.65 -12.10 -10.89
C SER A 224 1.96 -10.88 -11.78
N TYR A 225 3.23 -10.65 -12.07
CA TYR A 225 3.69 -9.57 -12.94
C TYR A 225 3.05 -9.70 -14.33
N ASP A 226 3.17 -10.84 -14.97
CA ASP A 226 2.65 -11.08 -16.31
C ASP A 226 1.12 -10.95 -16.40
N LEU A 227 0.41 -11.51 -15.40
CA LEU A 227 -1.04 -11.39 -15.34
C LEU A 227 -1.45 -9.92 -15.22
N PHE A 228 -0.81 -9.16 -14.33
CA PHE A 228 -1.11 -7.74 -14.18
C PHE A 228 -0.75 -6.93 -15.43
N GLU A 229 0.41 -7.18 -16.05
CA GLU A 229 0.77 -6.47 -17.30
C GLU A 229 -0.24 -6.71 -18.41
N LYS A 230 -0.80 -7.91 -18.48
CA LYS A 230 -1.81 -8.29 -19.47
C LYS A 230 -3.19 -7.72 -19.17
N THR A 231 -3.62 -7.75 -17.90
CA THR A 231 -5.01 -7.50 -17.52
C THR A 231 -5.23 -6.15 -16.88
N LYS A 232 -4.17 -5.55 -16.30
CA LYS A 232 -4.22 -4.38 -15.41
C LYS A 232 -5.16 -4.58 -14.22
N ILE A 233 -5.34 -5.84 -13.79
CA ILE A 233 -6.08 -6.24 -12.60
C ILE A 233 -5.11 -6.96 -11.66
N PRO A 234 -4.97 -6.56 -10.39
CA PRO A 234 -4.18 -7.30 -9.41
C PRO A 234 -4.67 -8.75 -9.35
N PRO A 235 -3.79 -9.75 -9.55
CA PRO A 235 -4.20 -11.14 -9.51
C PRO A 235 -4.63 -11.54 -8.10
N ALA A 236 -5.55 -12.49 -8.02
CA ALA A 236 -5.89 -13.15 -6.76
C ALA A 236 -4.73 -14.02 -6.30
N VAL A 237 -4.31 -13.86 -5.05
CA VAL A 237 -3.18 -14.60 -4.47
C VAL A 237 -3.65 -15.39 -3.26
N LYS A 238 -3.50 -16.72 -3.32
CA LYS A 238 -3.76 -17.61 -2.19
C LYS A 238 -2.44 -18.10 -1.61
N PHE A 239 -2.23 -17.89 -0.32
CA PHE A 239 -1.08 -18.41 0.43
C PHE A 239 -1.28 -19.91 0.68
N LEU A 240 -0.27 -20.73 0.33
CA LEU A 240 -0.30 -22.17 0.49
C LEU A 240 0.41 -22.61 1.79
N PRO A 241 0.12 -23.82 2.32
CA PRO A 241 0.71 -24.31 3.57
C PRO A 241 2.23 -24.42 3.56
N ASP A 242 2.85 -24.52 2.41
CA ASP A 242 4.31 -24.57 2.24
C ASP A 242 4.94 -23.18 2.07
N GLY A 243 4.14 -22.11 2.15
CA GLY A 243 4.58 -20.72 2.00
C GLY A 243 4.80 -20.28 0.56
N THR A 244 4.37 -21.06 -0.43
CA THR A 244 4.23 -20.63 -1.84
C THR A 244 2.87 -20.01 -2.08
N HIS A 245 2.62 -19.58 -3.31
CA HIS A 245 1.38 -18.91 -3.68
C HIS A 245 0.71 -19.56 -4.89
N ASP A 246 -0.63 -19.68 -4.84
CA ASP A 246 -1.44 -19.92 -6.03
C ASP A 246 -1.90 -18.55 -6.55
N VAL A 247 -1.39 -18.16 -7.69
CA VAL A 247 -1.62 -16.86 -8.33
C VAL A 247 -2.55 -17.05 -9.53
N LYS A 248 -3.70 -16.36 -9.57
CA LYS A 248 -4.73 -16.48 -10.61
C LYS A 248 -5.17 -15.14 -11.15
#